data_629527aaeb8f38c73089677e01c5e5a8
#
_entry.id   629527aaeb8f38c73089677e01c5e5a8
#
_cell.length_a   1.000
_cell.length_b   1.000
_cell.length_c   1.000
_cell.angle_alpha   90.00
_cell.angle_beta   90.00
_cell.angle_gamma   90.00
#
_symmetry.space_group_name_H-M   'P 1'
#
loop_
_entity.id
_entity.type
_entity.pdbx_description
1 polymer ?
#
loop_
_entity_poly.entity_id
_entity_poly.type
_entity_poly.pdbx_seq_one_letter_code
_entity_poly.pdbx_strand_id
1 'polypeptide(L)'
;TMTMIDNRTGDTHEFNILEATRGPDVVDISTFYSKTGMFTYDNGFTSTANCKSDITFIDGDKGELRYRGIEIEELAQNHSYLATCYLLLEEKLPNEEELLKFDLELRHRSLLHESLRHLFQAFPAGAHPMATLSSATAALSTFYYDHLEITDEAGYQEMARRIVAKMPTVAAFAYRHSIGAPFIHPDIDRSFTENFLYMLRAYPGGKMHIGPDGEYSIKGIEVEALDTIFTLHADHE
;
A
#
# COMPACT_ATOMS: atom_id res chain seq x y z
N THR A 1 -8.13 31.78 -14.11
CA THR A 1 -8.48 32.33 -12.79
C THR A 1 -9.97 32.26 -12.57
N MET A 2 -10.38 32.26 -11.30
CA MET A 2 -11.77 32.36 -10.86
C MET A 2 -11.89 33.58 -9.93
N THR A 3 -12.97 34.35 -10.09
CA THR A 3 -13.22 35.54 -9.30
C THR A 3 -14.33 35.28 -8.26
N MET A 4 -14.05 35.60 -6.99
CA MET A 4 -15.03 35.54 -5.90
C MET A 4 -15.34 36.96 -5.42
N ILE A 5 -16.59 37.24 -5.12
CA ILE A 5 -17.07 38.54 -4.65
C ILE A 5 -17.67 38.35 -3.26
N ASP A 6 -17.19 39.12 -2.27
CA ASP A 6 -17.86 39.23 -0.98
C ASP A 6 -19.03 40.24 -1.09
N ASN A 7 -20.23 39.70 -1.19
CA ASN A 7 -21.43 40.53 -1.32
C ASN A 7 -21.74 41.41 -0.12
N ARG A 8 -21.06 41.25 1.03
CA ARG A 8 -21.23 42.12 2.22
C ARG A 8 -20.43 43.41 2.10
N THR A 9 -19.25 43.34 1.45
CA THR A 9 -18.32 44.47 1.32
C THR A 9 -18.21 44.97 -0.12
N GLY A 10 -18.51 44.12 -1.10
CA GLY A 10 -18.26 44.38 -2.53
C GLY A 10 -16.83 44.04 -2.97
N ASP A 11 -15.99 43.53 -2.08
CA ASP A 11 -14.61 43.17 -2.39
C ASP A 11 -14.55 42.02 -3.37
N THR A 12 -13.60 42.13 -4.30
CA THR A 12 -13.39 41.12 -5.38
C THR A 12 -12.02 40.52 -5.25
N HIS A 13 -11.94 39.19 -5.25
CA HIS A 13 -10.70 38.43 -5.12
C HIS A 13 -10.55 37.40 -6.25
N GLU A 14 -9.36 37.36 -6.85
CA GLU A 14 -9.02 36.39 -7.88
C GLU A 14 -8.20 35.24 -7.30
N PHE A 15 -8.52 33.99 -7.73
CA PHE A 15 -7.85 32.75 -7.39
C PHE A 15 -7.43 32.00 -8.65
N ASN A 16 -6.30 31.35 -8.59
CA ASN A 16 -5.81 30.53 -9.71
C ASN A 16 -6.66 29.26 -9.86
N ILE A 17 -6.81 28.82 -11.09
CA ILE A 17 -7.33 27.49 -11.42
C ILE A 17 -6.11 26.62 -11.74
N LEU A 18 -6.04 25.45 -11.11
CA LEU A 18 -5.07 24.40 -11.42
C LEU A 18 -5.78 23.37 -12.30
N GLU A 19 -5.25 23.19 -13.50
CA GLU A 19 -5.77 22.22 -14.46
C GLU A 19 -5.24 20.84 -14.12
N ALA A 20 -6.12 19.85 -14.02
CA ALA A 20 -5.75 18.45 -13.80
C ALA A 20 -5.45 17.77 -15.14
N THR A 21 -4.47 16.87 -15.18
CA THR A 21 -4.25 16.00 -16.35
C THR A 21 -5.44 15.06 -16.55
N ARG A 22 -6.04 14.63 -15.46
CA ARG A 22 -7.28 13.85 -15.37
C ARG A 22 -8.11 14.35 -14.19
N GLY A 23 -9.45 14.30 -14.32
CA GLY A 23 -10.37 14.77 -13.29
C GLY A 23 -10.77 16.25 -13.43
N PRO A 24 -11.50 16.81 -12.48
CA PRO A 24 -11.94 18.20 -12.51
C PRO A 24 -10.79 19.17 -12.19
N ASP A 25 -10.87 20.36 -12.79
CA ASP A 25 -10.00 21.47 -12.40
C ASP A 25 -10.30 21.90 -10.96
N VAL A 26 -9.30 22.45 -10.29
CA VAL A 26 -9.43 22.89 -8.92
C VAL A 26 -9.07 24.38 -8.75
N VAL A 27 -9.75 25.05 -7.84
CA VAL A 27 -9.43 26.44 -7.45
C VAL A 27 -8.37 26.40 -6.35
N ASP A 28 -7.24 27.04 -6.59
CA ASP A 28 -6.19 27.20 -5.58
C ASP A 28 -6.62 28.21 -4.51
N ILE A 29 -6.98 27.69 -3.35
CA ILE A 29 -7.40 28.50 -2.20
C ILE A 29 -6.28 28.75 -1.19
N SER A 30 -5.02 28.46 -1.49
CA SER A 30 -3.87 28.64 -0.58
C SER A 30 -3.74 30.07 -0.06
N THR A 31 -4.14 31.07 -0.86
CA THR A 31 -4.12 32.48 -0.52
C THR A 31 -5.46 33.02 -0.02
N PHE A 32 -6.48 32.16 0.15
CA PHE A 32 -7.84 32.60 0.47
C PHE A 32 -7.90 33.39 1.79
N TYR A 33 -7.33 32.83 2.87
CA TYR A 33 -7.30 33.51 4.16
C TYR A 33 -6.56 34.85 4.12
N SER A 34 -5.40 34.92 3.48
CA SER A 34 -4.61 36.15 3.42
C SER A 34 -5.29 37.27 2.63
N LYS A 35 -6.13 36.93 1.64
CA LYS A 35 -6.87 37.89 0.83
C LYS A 35 -8.20 38.34 1.45
N THR A 36 -8.88 37.41 2.13
CA THR A 36 -10.28 37.64 2.60
C THR A 36 -10.43 37.69 4.11
N GLY A 37 -9.45 37.20 4.88
CA GLY A 37 -9.56 37.02 6.34
C GLY A 37 -10.51 35.88 6.74
N MET A 38 -10.98 35.08 5.78
CA MET A 38 -11.92 33.97 6.02
C MET A 38 -11.26 32.62 5.74
N PHE A 39 -11.77 31.55 6.38
CA PHE A 39 -11.47 30.17 6.03
C PHE A 39 -12.59 29.58 5.21
N THR A 40 -12.25 28.59 4.37
CA THR A 40 -13.22 27.71 3.73
C THR A 40 -13.66 26.63 4.72
N TYR A 41 -14.88 26.13 4.58
CA TYR A 41 -15.40 25.02 5.35
C TYR A 41 -15.97 23.96 4.41
N ASP A 42 -15.39 22.76 4.47
CA ASP A 42 -15.82 21.59 3.75
C ASP A 42 -15.61 20.36 4.66
N ASN A 43 -16.71 19.83 5.19
CA ASN A 43 -16.65 18.70 6.12
C ASN A 43 -16.35 17.40 5.38
N GLY A 44 -15.13 16.89 5.55
CA GLY A 44 -14.68 15.63 4.96
C GLY A 44 -14.12 15.75 3.54
N PHE A 45 -13.76 16.95 3.12
CA PHE A 45 -13.15 17.21 1.80
C PHE A 45 -13.99 16.74 0.61
N THR A 46 -15.31 16.87 0.71
CA THR A 46 -16.24 16.41 -0.34
C THR A 46 -16.15 17.23 -1.64
N SER A 47 -15.66 18.48 -1.56
CA SER A 47 -15.50 19.39 -2.69
C SER A 47 -14.13 20.09 -2.69
N THR A 48 -13.18 19.62 -1.87
CA THR A 48 -11.86 20.25 -1.71
C THR A 48 -10.77 19.24 -1.95
N ALA A 49 -9.94 19.45 -2.97
CA ALA A 49 -8.73 18.68 -3.18
C ALA A 49 -7.70 19.02 -2.10
N ASN A 50 -7.20 18.02 -1.39
CA ASN A 50 -6.25 18.18 -0.28
C ASN A 50 -4.78 18.01 -0.69
N CYS A 51 -4.51 17.39 -1.82
CA CYS A 51 -3.17 17.18 -2.37
C CYS A 51 -3.19 17.03 -3.88
N LYS A 52 -2.01 17.17 -4.49
CA LYS A 52 -1.74 16.76 -5.87
C LYS A 52 -1.13 15.36 -5.84
N SER A 53 -1.66 14.45 -6.64
CA SER A 53 -1.13 13.10 -6.79
C SER A 53 -0.89 12.76 -8.26
N ASP A 54 0.24 12.13 -8.55
CA ASP A 54 0.56 11.56 -9.87
C ASP A 54 0.49 10.02 -9.84
N ILE A 55 -0.04 9.42 -8.74
CA ILE A 55 -0.04 7.97 -8.51
C ILE A 55 -1.32 7.35 -9.04
N THR A 56 -2.45 7.72 -8.47
CA THR A 56 -3.73 7.06 -8.76
C THR A 56 -4.76 8.05 -9.28
N PHE A 57 -5.45 7.65 -10.34
CA PHE A 57 -6.67 8.29 -10.80
C PHE A 57 -7.84 7.32 -10.67
N ILE A 58 -8.94 7.79 -10.10
CA ILE A 58 -10.18 7.05 -9.98
C ILE A 58 -11.38 7.91 -10.42
N ASP A 59 -12.25 7.33 -11.24
CA ASP A 59 -13.56 7.87 -11.59
C ASP A 59 -14.60 6.78 -11.32
N GLY A 60 -15.21 6.83 -10.13
CA GLY A 60 -16.18 5.83 -9.70
C GLY A 60 -17.46 5.81 -10.55
N ASP A 61 -17.83 6.96 -11.15
CA ASP A 61 -19.02 7.05 -12.01
C ASP A 61 -18.80 6.33 -13.36
N LYS A 62 -17.57 6.37 -13.86
CA LYS A 62 -17.20 5.69 -15.10
C LYS A 62 -16.59 4.31 -14.88
N GLY A 63 -16.24 3.97 -13.65
CA GLY A 63 -15.52 2.73 -13.33
C GLY A 63 -14.07 2.73 -13.85
N GLU A 64 -13.44 3.90 -13.92
CA GLU A 64 -12.01 4.01 -14.30
C GLU A 64 -11.11 4.00 -13.07
N LEU A 65 -10.09 3.16 -13.08
CA LEU A 65 -8.98 3.16 -12.12
C LEU A 65 -7.66 3.07 -12.91
N ARG A 66 -6.72 3.94 -12.57
CA ARG A 66 -5.39 3.96 -13.21
C ARG A 66 -4.31 4.14 -12.15
N TYR A 67 -3.23 3.39 -12.28
CA TYR A 67 -2.00 3.59 -11.53
C TYR A 67 -0.92 4.14 -12.45
N ARG A 68 -0.36 5.32 -12.10
CA ARG A 68 0.64 6.02 -12.93
C ARG A 68 0.20 6.14 -14.41
N GLY A 69 -1.10 6.32 -14.64
CA GLY A 69 -1.70 6.47 -15.98
C GLY A 69 -2.03 5.15 -16.71
N ILE A 70 -1.62 3.99 -16.19
CA ILE A 70 -1.92 2.67 -16.76
C ILE A 70 -3.25 2.17 -16.21
N GLU A 71 -4.10 1.62 -17.08
CA GLU A 71 -5.40 1.09 -16.69
C GLU A 71 -5.27 -0.14 -15.79
N ILE A 72 -6.16 -0.25 -14.80
CA ILE A 72 -6.10 -1.35 -13.84
C ILE A 72 -6.30 -2.72 -14.50
N GLU A 73 -7.11 -2.79 -15.55
CA GLU A 73 -7.34 -4.01 -16.32
C GLU A 73 -6.06 -4.50 -17.00
N GLU A 74 -5.25 -3.58 -17.53
CA GLU A 74 -3.96 -3.90 -18.12
C GLU A 74 -3.00 -4.46 -17.06
N LEU A 75 -2.92 -3.81 -15.90
CA LEU A 75 -2.06 -4.26 -14.80
C LEU A 75 -2.50 -5.62 -14.27
N ALA A 76 -3.80 -5.82 -14.05
CA ALA A 76 -4.34 -7.05 -13.48
C ALA A 76 -4.24 -8.26 -14.42
N GLN A 77 -4.27 -8.05 -15.74
CA GLN A 77 -4.23 -9.13 -16.72
C GLN A 77 -2.82 -9.49 -17.18
N ASN A 78 -1.93 -8.49 -17.28
CA ASN A 78 -0.65 -8.66 -17.97
C ASN A 78 0.58 -8.48 -17.07
N HIS A 79 0.39 -8.03 -15.82
CA HIS A 79 1.48 -7.75 -14.90
C HIS A 79 1.27 -8.42 -13.53
N SER A 80 2.37 -8.72 -12.84
CA SER A 80 2.33 -9.23 -11.48
C SER A 80 2.12 -8.09 -10.47
N TYR A 81 1.67 -8.43 -9.27
CA TYR A 81 1.60 -7.48 -8.16
C TYR A 81 2.94 -6.78 -7.89
N LEU A 82 4.06 -7.52 -7.96
CA LEU A 82 5.38 -6.90 -7.78
C LEU A 82 5.74 -5.91 -8.89
N ALA A 83 5.32 -6.15 -10.13
CA ALA A 83 5.49 -5.17 -11.21
C ALA A 83 4.66 -3.92 -10.94
N THR A 84 3.47 -4.07 -10.38
CA THR A 84 2.62 -2.95 -9.94
C THR A 84 3.25 -2.20 -8.75
N CYS A 85 3.80 -2.90 -7.74
CA CYS A 85 4.56 -2.26 -6.66
C CYS A 85 5.75 -1.45 -7.20
N TYR A 86 6.49 -2.02 -8.14
CA TYR A 86 7.60 -1.33 -8.78
C TYR A 86 7.14 -0.08 -9.53
N LEU A 87 6.05 -0.18 -10.30
CA LEU A 87 5.45 0.96 -10.99
C LEU A 87 5.09 2.10 -10.03
N LEU A 88 4.47 1.77 -8.90
CA LEU A 88 4.05 2.76 -7.91
C LEU A 88 5.24 3.45 -7.23
N LEU A 89 6.33 2.72 -6.97
CA LEU A 89 7.52 3.23 -6.30
C LEU A 89 8.51 3.90 -7.24
N GLU A 90 8.72 3.33 -8.44
CA GLU A 90 9.76 3.75 -9.40
C GLU A 90 9.19 4.52 -10.62
N GLU A 91 7.88 4.77 -10.65
CA GLU A 91 7.16 5.57 -11.67
C GLU A 91 7.14 4.96 -13.09
N LYS A 92 7.60 3.73 -13.24
CA LYS A 92 7.65 3.00 -14.52
C LYS A 92 7.44 1.50 -14.30
N LEU A 93 6.94 0.82 -15.33
CA LEU A 93 6.95 -0.65 -15.32
C LEU A 93 8.39 -1.18 -15.42
N PRO A 94 8.72 -2.24 -14.66
CA PRO A 94 10.03 -2.86 -14.70
C PRO A 94 10.22 -3.68 -16.00
N ASN A 95 11.44 -3.74 -16.50
CA ASN A 95 11.84 -4.81 -17.38
C ASN A 95 12.11 -6.11 -16.59
N GLU A 96 12.40 -7.22 -17.28
CA GLU A 96 12.60 -8.53 -16.63
C GLU A 96 13.75 -8.53 -15.60
N GLU A 97 14.86 -7.85 -15.92
CA GLU A 97 16.02 -7.77 -15.02
C GLU A 97 15.69 -6.91 -13.78
N GLU A 98 15.03 -5.78 -13.97
CA GLU A 98 14.59 -4.90 -12.88
C GLU A 98 13.60 -5.60 -11.96
N LEU A 99 12.63 -6.33 -12.54
CA LEU A 99 11.64 -7.10 -11.77
C LEU A 99 12.30 -8.21 -10.95
N LEU A 100 13.21 -8.97 -11.55
CA LEU A 100 13.94 -10.02 -10.85
C LEU A 100 14.77 -9.46 -9.69
N LYS A 101 15.47 -8.35 -9.92
CA LYS A 101 16.26 -7.69 -8.88
C LYS A 101 15.37 -7.20 -7.74
N PHE A 102 14.24 -6.58 -8.05
CA PHE A 102 13.30 -6.09 -7.07
C PHE A 102 12.67 -7.22 -6.25
N ASP A 103 12.26 -8.31 -6.89
CA ASP A 103 11.74 -9.51 -6.21
C ASP A 103 12.76 -10.11 -5.23
N LEU A 104 14.00 -10.30 -5.65
CA LEU A 104 15.08 -10.79 -4.80
C LEU A 104 15.34 -9.85 -3.61
N GLU A 105 15.33 -8.56 -3.85
CA GLU A 105 15.50 -7.54 -2.82
C GLU A 105 14.40 -7.62 -1.76
N LEU A 106 13.13 -7.74 -2.15
CA LEU A 106 12.01 -7.88 -1.22
C LEU A 106 12.05 -9.20 -0.45
N ARG A 107 12.39 -10.30 -1.10
CA ARG A 107 12.54 -11.60 -0.43
C ARG A 107 13.58 -11.54 0.68
N HIS A 108 14.74 -10.94 0.43
CA HIS A 108 15.80 -10.77 1.44
C HIS A 108 15.40 -9.88 2.61
N ARG A 109 14.40 -9.00 2.43
CA ARG A 109 13.89 -8.11 3.47
C ARG A 109 12.63 -8.61 4.19
N SER A 110 12.10 -9.76 3.80
CA SER A 110 10.80 -10.28 4.27
C SER A 110 10.80 -10.73 5.74
N LEU A 111 11.95 -11.12 6.29
CA LEU A 111 12.08 -11.54 7.69
C LEU A 111 11.82 -10.38 8.66
N LEU A 112 11.04 -10.66 9.70
CA LEU A 112 10.85 -9.77 10.84
C LEU A 112 11.96 -9.97 11.88
N HIS A 113 12.26 -8.93 12.64
CA HIS A 113 13.11 -9.05 13.80
C HIS A 113 12.46 -9.98 14.84
N GLU A 114 13.24 -10.90 15.43
CA GLU A 114 12.69 -11.92 16.34
C GLU A 114 11.93 -11.31 17.53
N SER A 115 12.34 -10.15 18.02
CA SER A 115 11.63 -9.46 19.11
C SER A 115 10.18 -9.07 18.79
N LEU A 116 9.82 -8.93 17.49
CA LEU A 116 8.43 -8.66 17.10
C LEU A 116 7.48 -9.81 17.46
N ARG A 117 7.98 -11.04 17.60
CA ARG A 117 7.16 -12.17 18.09
C ARG A 117 6.55 -11.88 19.45
N HIS A 118 7.30 -11.25 20.34
CA HIS A 118 6.80 -10.91 21.68
C HIS A 118 5.66 -9.89 21.62
N LEU A 119 5.72 -8.95 20.65
CA LEU A 119 4.62 -8.01 20.42
C LEU A 119 3.33 -8.76 20.03
N PHE A 120 3.41 -9.68 19.06
CA PHE A 120 2.25 -10.47 18.66
C PHE A 120 1.70 -11.31 19.82
N GLN A 121 2.57 -11.91 20.62
CA GLN A 121 2.19 -12.72 21.79
C GLN A 121 1.52 -11.90 22.89
N ALA A 122 1.76 -10.59 22.95
CA ALA A 122 1.14 -9.69 23.92
C ALA A 122 -0.30 -9.29 23.54
N PHE A 123 -0.70 -9.47 22.29
CA PHE A 123 -2.07 -9.18 21.87
C PHE A 123 -3.03 -10.29 22.35
N PRO A 124 -4.27 -9.94 22.76
CA PRO A 124 -5.31 -10.94 22.98
C PRO A 124 -5.60 -11.71 21.68
N ALA A 125 -5.86 -13.02 21.78
CA ALA A 125 -6.21 -13.85 20.62
C ALA A 125 -7.45 -13.36 19.85
N GLY A 126 -8.38 -12.67 20.52
CA GLY A 126 -9.56 -12.07 19.90
C GLY A 126 -9.37 -10.62 19.43
N ALA A 127 -8.12 -10.11 19.36
CA ALA A 127 -7.86 -8.76 18.87
C ALA A 127 -8.26 -8.64 17.40
N HIS A 128 -8.80 -7.47 17.02
CA HIS A 128 -9.15 -7.20 15.62
C HIS A 128 -7.88 -7.23 14.76
N PRO A 129 -7.85 -7.99 13.64
CA PRO A 129 -6.63 -8.18 12.85
C PRO A 129 -6.04 -6.88 12.33
N MET A 130 -6.86 -5.87 11.99
CA MET A 130 -6.37 -4.57 11.57
C MET A 130 -5.67 -3.80 12.70
N ALA A 131 -6.16 -3.90 13.93
CA ALA A 131 -5.49 -3.28 15.09
C ALA A 131 -4.12 -3.93 15.35
N THR A 132 -4.04 -5.26 15.25
CA THR A 132 -2.78 -6.00 15.37
C THR A 132 -1.81 -5.64 14.24
N LEU A 133 -2.30 -5.58 13.00
CA LEU A 133 -1.51 -5.22 11.82
C LEU A 133 -0.96 -3.80 11.94
N SER A 134 -1.81 -2.83 12.27
CA SER A 134 -1.43 -1.42 12.46
C SER A 134 -0.39 -1.24 13.56
N SER A 135 -0.61 -1.89 14.72
CA SER A 135 0.34 -1.83 15.83
C SER A 135 1.70 -2.45 15.49
N ALA A 136 1.71 -3.61 14.82
CA ALA A 136 2.94 -4.27 14.42
C ALA A 136 3.68 -3.46 13.34
N THR A 137 2.96 -2.85 12.40
CA THR A 137 3.54 -1.96 11.39
C THR A 137 4.17 -0.73 12.02
N ALA A 138 3.49 -0.08 12.97
CA ALA A 138 4.06 1.04 13.72
C ALA A 138 5.30 0.63 14.51
N ALA A 139 5.32 -0.57 15.10
CA ALA A 139 6.47 -1.08 15.83
C ALA A 139 7.70 -1.33 14.94
N LEU A 140 7.54 -1.53 13.63
CA LEU A 140 8.70 -1.64 12.71
C LEU A 140 9.60 -0.41 12.77
N SER A 141 9.06 0.78 13.01
CA SER A 141 9.84 2.01 13.12
C SER A 141 10.90 1.96 14.24
N THR A 142 10.66 1.19 15.30
CA THR A 142 11.62 1.03 16.41
C THR A 142 12.85 0.19 16.05
N PHE A 143 12.81 -0.53 14.94
CA PHE A 143 13.92 -1.35 14.44
C PHE A 143 14.69 -0.71 13.27
N TYR A 144 14.12 0.34 12.67
CA TYR A 144 14.65 0.98 11.45
C TYR A 144 14.67 2.50 11.57
N TYR A 145 14.94 3.02 12.76
CA TYR A 145 14.90 4.44 13.10
C TYR A 145 15.89 5.31 12.31
N ASP A 146 16.97 4.74 11.80
CA ASP A 146 18.00 5.45 11.02
C ASP A 146 17.47 5.97 9.65
N HIS A 147 16.29 5.53 9.22
CA HIS A 147 15.68 5.88 7.95
C HIS A 147 14.33 6.59 8.11
N LEU A 148 14.07 7.21 9.25
CA LEU A 148 12.79 7.89 9.53
C LEU A 148 12.79 9.39 9.18
N GLU A 149 13.88 9.95 8.69
CA GLU A 149 13.89 11.33 8.25
C GLU A 149 13.13 11.50 6.94
N ILE A 150 11.97 12.18 7.01
CA ILE A 150 11.06 12.42 5.86
C ILE A 150 11.75 13.23 4.75
N THR A 151 12.79 14.00 5.09
CA THR A 151 13.57 14.81 4.15
C THR A 151 14.64 14.02 3.38
N ASP A 152 14.95 12.80 3.82
CA ASP A 152 15.87 11.89 3.13
C ASP A 152 15.08 10.99 2.16
N GLU A 153 15.05 11.37 0.89
CA GLU A 153 14.33 10.64 -0.15
C GLU A 153 14.84 9.20 -0.31
N ALA A 154 16.15 8.98 -0.22
CA ALA A 154 16.74 7.65 -0.32
C ALA A 154 16.32 6.75 0.87
N GLY A 155 16.34 7.30 2.09
CA GLY A 155 15.86 6.62 3.29
C GLY A 155 14.38 6.31 3.24
N TYR A 156 13.56 7.24 2.74
CA TYR A 156 12.14 7.05 2.53
C TYR A 156 11.85 5.90 1.53
N GLN A 157 12.53 5.88 0.39
CA GLN A 157 12.42 4.83 -0.62
C GLN A 157 12.80 3.45 -0.05
N GLU A 158 13.92 3.37 0.69
CA GLU A 158 14.34 2.14 1.36
C GLU A 158 13.31 1.67 2.38
N MET A 159 12.72 2.58 3.15
CA MET A 159 11.69 2.25 4.13
C MET A 159 10.40 1.75 3.45
N ALA A 160 9.98 2.38 2.36
CA ALA A 160 8.82 1.94 1.59
C ALA A 160 8.99 0.48 1.09
N ARG A 161 10.16 0.15 0.52
CA ARG A 161 10.48 -1.22 0.09
C ARG A 161 10.51 -2.20 1.26
N ARG A 162 11.03 -1.80 2.43
CA ARG A 162 11.02 -2.64 3.65
C ARG A 162 9.60 -2.92 4.14
N ILE A 163 8.72 -1.92 4.12
CA ILE A 163 7.32 -2.11 4.52
C ILE A 163 6.64 -3.08 3.56
N VAL A 164 6.75 -2.88 2.25
CA VAL A 164 6.19 -3.80 1.25
C VAL A 164 6.70 -5.22 1.48
N ALA A 165 8.01 -5.41 1.67
CA ALA A 165 8.63 -6.72 1.86
C ALA A 165 8.16 -7.43 3.14
N LYS A 166 7.91 -6.69 4.23
CA LYS A 166 7.58 -7.25 5.55
C LYS A 166 6.10 -7.43 5.80
N MET A 167 5.26 -6.69 5.08
CA MET A 167 3.82 -6.69 5.30
C MET A 167 3.18 -8.09 5.20
N PRO A 168 3.54 -8.96 4.22
CA PRO A 168 3.03 -10.33 4.17
C PRO A 168 3.36 -11.13 5.43
N THR A 169 4.57 -10.97 5.96
CA THR A 169 4.99 -11.68 7.19
C THR A 169 4.26 -11.14 8.42
N VAL A 170 4.08 -9.82 8.53
CA VAL A 170 3.29 -9.19 9.60
C VAL A 170 1.85 -9.69 9.56
N ALA A 171 1.22 -9.71 8.39
CA ALA A 171 -0.15 -10.16 8.23
C ALA A 171 -0.31 -11.67 8.52
N ALA A 172 0.64 -12.49 8.06
CA ALA A 172 0.64 -13.92 8.35
C ALA A 172 0.82 -14.20 9.85
N PHE A 173 1.69 -13.48 10.54
CA PHE A 173 1.87 -13.62 11.99
C PHE A 173 0.62 -13.18 12.76
N ALA A 174 -0.01 -12.07 12.38
CA ALA A 174 -1.27 -11.62 12.96
C ALA A 174 -2.37 -12.69 12.83
N TYR A 175 -2.53 -13.25 11.63
CA TYR A 175 -3.51 -14.31 11.39
C TYR A 175 -3.20 -15.58 12.22
N ARG A 176 -1.96 -16.06 12.18
CA ARG A 176 -1.58 -17.28 12.91
C ARG A 176 -1.69 -17.12 14.42
N HIS A 177 -1.40 -15.94 14.94
CA HIS A 177 -1.62 -15.61 16.33
C HIS A 177 -3.12 -15.71 16.69
N SER A 178 -4.00 -15.15 15.87
CA SER A 178 -5.44 -15.13 16.12
C SER A 178 -6.07 -16.52 16.17
N ILE A 179 -5.51 -17.50 15.45
CA ILE A 179 -5.96 -18.90 15.45
C ILE A 179 -5.15 -19.82 16.38
N GLY A 180 -4.21 -19.26 17.16
CA GLY A 180 -3.35 -20.03 18.08
C GLY A 180 -2.35 -20.96 17.38
N ALA A 181 -2.02 -20.68 16.10
CA ALA A 181 -1.05 -21.46 15.33
C ALA A 181 0.38 -20.93 15.49
N PRO A 182 1.41 -21.79 15.39
CA PRO A 182 2.80 -21.36 15.43
C PRO A 182 3.14 -20.48 14.24
N PHE A 183 4.03 -19.49 14.43
CA PHE A 183 4.51 -18.63 13.35
C PHE A 183 5.33 -19.41 12.34
N ILE A 184 5.09 -19.14 11.07
CA ILE A 184 5.86 -19.66 9.94
C ILE A 184 6.62 -18.51 9.32
N HIS A 185 7.92 -18.64 9.24
CA HIS A 185 8.80 -17.64 8.63
C HIS A 185 8.75 -17.73 7.10
N PRO A 186 9.05 -16.63 6.40
CA PRO A 186 9.11 -16.64 4.94
C PRO A 186 10.21 -17.59 4.43
N ASP A 187 9.93 -18.20 3.30
CA ASP A 187 10.85 -19.06 2.54
C ASP A 187 11.39 -18.24 1.35
N ILE A 188 12.70 -18.02 1.30
CA ILE A 188 13.33 -17.14 0.32
C ILE A 188 13.24 -17.69 -1.12
N ASP A 189 13.01 -18.98 -1.28
CA ASP A 189 12.92 -19.62 -2.60
C ASP A 189 11.54 -19.47 -3.26
N ARG A 190 10.54 -18.94 -2.51
CA ARG A 190 9.18 -18.75 -3.00
C ARG A 190 8.98 -17.34 -3.54
N SER A 191 8.07 -17.20 -4.53
CA SER A 191 7.62 -15.89 -4.99
C SER A 191 6.90 -15.13 -3.87
N PHE A 192 6.75 -13.82 -4.01
CA PHE A 192 6.15 -12.96 -2.99
C PHE A 192 4.75 -13.45 -2.56
N THR A 193 3.86 -13.64 -3.51
CA THR A 193 2.47 -14.05 -3.25
C THR A 193 2.37 -15.51 -2.78
N GLU A 194 3.16 -16.41 -3.37
CA GLU A 194 3.25 -17.81 -2.92
C GLU A 194 3.76 -17.90 -1.49
N ASN A 195 4.76 -17.09 -1.13
CA ASN A 195 5.33 -17.04 0.21
C ASN A 195 4.32 -16.60 1.26
N PHE A 196 3.46 -15.64 0.93
CA PHE A 196 2.37 -15.24 1.82
C PHE A 196 1.41 -16.40 2.08
N LEU A 197 0.96 -17.11 1.05
CA LEU A 197 0.11 -18.31 1.19
C LEU A 197 0.81 -19.41 1.99
N TYR A 198 2.11 -19.61 1.77
CA TYR A 198 2.93 -20.54 2.53
C TYR A 198 2.94 -20.21 4.02
N MET A 199 3.24 -18.97 4.38
CA MET A 199 3.25 -18.53 5.77
C MET A 199 1.89 -18.68 6.46
N LEU A 200 0.79 -18.51 5.73
CA LEU A 200 -0.56 -18.70 6.28
C LEU A 200 -0.88 -20.16 6.57
N ARG A 201 -0.43 -21.12 5.73
CA ARG A 201 -0.94 -22.50 5.69
C ARG A 201 0.06 -23.57 6.09
N ALA A 202 1.38 -23.31 6.03
CA ALA A 202 2.38 -24.32 6.32
C ALA A 202 2.40 -24.74 7.80
N TYR A 203 2.85 -25.97 8.02
CA TYR A 203 3.21 -26.48 9.35
C TYR A 203 4.69 -26.24 9.65
N PRO A 204 5.08 -26.18 10.93
CA PRO A 204 6.48 -26.13 11.31
C PRO A 204 7.27 -27.27 10.66
N GLY A 205 8.46 -26.95 10.11
CA GLY A 205 9.28 -27.90 9.36
C GLY A 205 9.01 -27.91 7.83
N GLY A 206 8.30 -26.89 7.31
CA GLY A 206 8.11 -26.71 5.88
C GLY A 206 7.04 -27.59 5.25
N LYS A 207 6.35 -28.40 6.05
CA LYS A 207 5.26 -29.24 5.54
C LYS A 207 4.00 -28.40 5.33
N MET A 208 3.32 -28.61 4.23
CA MET A 208 2.03 -28.03 3.96
C MET A 208 0.91 -28.90 4.55
N HIS A 209 -0.27 -28.31 4.79
CA HIS A 209 -1.43 -29.08 5.19
C HIS A 209 -1.80 -30.09 4.11
N ILE A 210 -1.88 -31.35 4.47
CA ILE A 210 -2.24 -32.41 3.53
C ILE A 210 -3.76 -32.32 3.29
N GLY A 211 -4.15 -32.08 2.03
CA GLY A 211 -5.54 -32.23 1.59
C GLY A 211 -5.95 -33.71 1.56
N PRO A 212 -7.22 -34.00 1.25
CA PRO A 212 -7.74 -35.37 1.14
C PRO A 212 -6.95 -36.26 0.16
N ASP A 213 -6.19 -35.64 -0.74
CA ASP A 213 -5.45 -36.30 -1.83
C ASP A 213 -4.02 -36.69 -1.42
N GLY A 214 -3.59 -36.41 -0.19
CA GLY A 214 -2.26 -36.81 0.32
C GLY A 214 -1.12 -35.83 0.06
N GLU A 215 -1.26 -34.86 -0.82
CA GLU A 215 -0.30 -33.78 -1.08
C GLU A 215 -0.99 -32.42 -1.13
N TYR A 216 -0.52 -31.48 -0.33
CA TYR A 216 -0.93 -30.09 -0.43
C TYR A 216 0.22 -29.26 -0.97
N SER A 217 0.08 -28.87 -2.23
CA SER A 217 0.87 -27.78 -2.82
C SER A 217 0.01 -26.55 -2.95
N ILE A 218 0.59 -25.35 -2.83
CA ILE A 218 -0.05 -24.11 -3.22
C ILE A 218 -0.31 -24.23 -4.73
N LYS A 219 -1.58 -24.13 -5.13
CA LYS A 219 -1.95 -24.23 -6.55
C LYS A 219 -1.61 -22.93 -7.27
N GLY A 220 -1.10 -23.01 -8.49
CA GLY A 220 -0.81 -21.83 -9.32
C GLY A 220 -2.00 -20.87 -9.41
N ILE A 221 -3.22 -21.38 -9.59
CA ILE A 221 -4.44 -20.59 -9.65
C ILE A 221 -4.71 -19.79 -8.36
N GLU A 222 -4.32 -20.30 -7.19
CA GLU A 222 -4.49 -19.56 -5.93
C GLU A 222 -3.50 -18.40 -5.84
N VAL A 223 -2.27 -18.60 -6.35
CA VAL A 223 -1.24 -17.57 -6.42
C VAL A 223 -1.67 -16.47 -7.39
N GLU A 224 -2.09 -16.84 -8.59
CA GLU A 224 -2.56 -15.91 -9.62
C GLU A 224 -3.76 -15.09 -9.15
N ALA A 225 -4.77 -15.74 -8.57
CA ALA A 225 -5.94 -15.05 -8.05
C ALA A 225 -5.60 -14.04 -6.94
N LEU A 226 -4.71 -14.42 -6.01
CA LEU A 226 -4.29 -13.54 -4.94
C LEU A 226 -3.40 -12.40 -5.44
N ASP A 227 -2.54 -12.66 -6.41
CA ASP A 227 -1.68 -11.67 -7.04
C ASP A 227 -2.53 -10.58 -7.73
N THR A 228 -3.57 -11.01 -8.47
CA THR A 228 -4.55 -10.11 -9.07
C THR A 228 -5.29 -9.28 -8.02
N ILE A 229 -5.73 -9.91 -6.91
CA ILE A 229 -6.40 -9.20 -5.81
C ILE A 229 -5.46 -8.15 -5.20
N PHE A 230 -4.21 -8.47 -4.99
CA PHE A 230 -3.22 -7.52 -4.48
C PHE A 230 -3.00 -6.35 -5.45
N THR A 231 -2.94 -6.62 -6.76
CA THR A 231 -2.84 -5.57 -7.79
C THR A 231 -4.03 -4.62 -7.74
N LEU A 232 -5.26 -5.15 -7.63
CA LEU A 232 -6.48 -4.35 -7.54
C LEU A 232 -6.55 -3.46 -6.28
N HIS A 233 -5.80 -3.80 -5.24
CA HIS A 233 -5.78 -3.08 -3.96
C HIS A 233 -4.40 -2.49 -3.62
N ALA A 234 -3.53 -2.32 -4.63
CA ALA A 234 -2.15 -1.89 -4.40
C ALA A 234 -2.05 -0.42 -3.94
N ASP A 235 -2.96 0.43 -4.38
CA ASP A 235 -3.06 1.82 -3.98
C ASP A 235 -4.52 2.24 -3.93
N HIS A 236 -4.81 3.36 -3.24
CA HIS A 236 -6.10 3.99 -2.94
C HIS A 236 -7.10 3.06 -2.22
N GLU A 237 -7.98 3.66 -1.47
CA GLU A 237 -9.18 3.06 -0.86
C GLU A 237 -10.46 3.62 -1.45
#